data_62a01d047ec987d1d64d91d378b752f2
#
_entry.id   62a01d047ec987d1d64d91d378b752f2
#
_cell.length_a   1.000
_cell.length_b   1.000
_cell.length_c   1.000
_cell.angle_alpha   90.00
_cell.angle_beta   90.00
_cell.angle_gamma   90.00
#
_symmetry.space_group_name_H-M   'P 1'
#
loop_
_entity.id
_entity.type
_entity.pdbx_description
1 polymer ?
#
loop_
_entity_poly.entity_id
_entity_poly.type
_entity_poly.pdbx_seq_one_letter_code
_entity_poly.pdbx_strand_id
1 'polypeptide(L)'
;MMQQTTIIAYLDAIVSEGTFTQAAKSLYISQPYLSKTITKLEEELQTKLVERNRTPMELTYAGERFLTHMKRMQNQYEDMVNELTMITKLKYGRIRIGVHPIMGSFLLPLILPKFHEKYPGIVLKIMEQDAKTTEMDLLENKVDLYLGMMPIHNEQLSYTMLAEDKWCVIVPDTSPLYQPDLKKIEKFPYPLNLLKNEKYVLTTSQSGIRKQANEFLKHLDIKADIVMESQNISTAAALARKGMGLTFLPKSALNNSEAMDSYNIFYIETSIVRTQYFIAYSKDKTLSSVDLAMIDMAKELMKADSDSI
;
A
#
# COMPACT_ATOMS: atom_id res chain seq x y z
N MET A 1 10.91 20.30 21.49
CA MET A 1 10.09 19.52 20.58
C MET A 1 9.02 20.33 19.85
N MET A 2 8.14 21.14 20.48
CA MET A 2 7.30 22.10 19.74
C MET A 2 8.09 22.92 18.69
N GLN A 3 9.31 23.35 19.01
CA GLN A 3 10.20 24.05 18.10
C GLN A 3 10.63 23.20 16.89
N GLN A 4 10.86 21.91 17.05
CA GLN A 4 11.33 21.01 15.98
C GLN A 4 10.24 20.74 14.94
N THR A 5 9.01 20.44 15.38
CA THR A 5 7.85 20.28 14.51
C THR A 5 7.57 21.56 13.71
N THR A 6 7.77 22.72 14.34
CA THR A 6 7.62 24.02 13.71
C THR A 6 8.64 24.24 12.60
N ILE A 7 9.92 23.86 12.79
CA ILE A 7 10.97 24.01 11.77
C ILE A 7 10.71 23.10 10.56
N ILE A 8 10.28 21.86 10.80
CA ILE A 8 9.89 20.94 9.72
C ILE A 8 8.78 21.57 8.87
N ALA A 9 7.71 22.05 9.53
CA ALA A 9 6.59 22.71 8.83
C ALA A 9 7.04 23.94 8.02
N TYR A 10 7.99 24.72 8.55
CA TYR A 10 8.52 25.89 7.86
C TYR A 10 9.31 25.50 6.60
N LEU A 11 10.21 24.52 6.68
CA LEU A 11 10.98 24.07 5.53
C LEU A 11 10.09 23.40 4.48
N ASP A 12 9.14 22.55 4.90
CA ASP A 12 8.18 21.91 3.98
C ASP A 12 7.31 22.99 3.27
N ALA A 13 6.82 24.00 3.99
CA ALA A 13 6.04 25.07 3.38
C ALA A 13 6.86 25.92 2.40
N ILE A 14 8.15 26.22 2.70
CA ILE A 14 9.02 26.97 1.80
C ILE A 14 9.21 26.22 0.48
N VAL A 15 9.40 24.91 0.53
CA VAL A 15 9.55 24.05 -0.66
C VAL A 15 8.25 23.95 -1.44
N SER A 16 7.13 23.69 -0.77
CA SER A 16 5.84 23.49 -1.43
C SER A 16 5.30 24.77 -2.07
N GLU A 17 5.49 25.92 -1.42
CA GLU A 17 4.98 27.22 -1.87
C GLU A 17 5.99 28.00 -2.75
N GLY A 18 7.25 27.58 -2.77
CA GLY A 18 8.30 28.12 -3.60
C GLY A 18 8.76 29.55 -3.24
N THR A 19 8.15 30.22 -2.23
CA THR A 19 8.55 31.54 -1.74
C THR A 19 8.29 31.71 -0.26
N PHE A 20 9.11 32.50 0.42
CA PHE A 20 8.89 32.87 1.85
C PHE A 20 7.54 33.55 2.09
N THR A 21 7.07 34.35 1.13
CA THR A 21 5.81 35.08 1.27
C THR A 21 4.61 34.17 1.26
N GLN A 22 4.56 33.22 0.30
CA GLN A 22 3.47 32.26 0.21
C GLN A 22 3.53 31.25 1.36
N ALA A 23 4.71 30.73 1.70
CA ALA A 23 4.91 29.85 2.83
C ALA A 23 4.46 30.47 4.16
N ALA A 24 4.79 31.73 4.39
CA ALA A 24 4.35 32.46 5.59
C ALA A 24 2.82 32.61 5.63
N LYS A 25 2.20 32.87 4.46
CA LYS A 25 0.75 32.99 4.33
C LYS A 25 0.05 31.66 4.61
N SER A 26 0.55 30.55 4.07
CA SER A 26 0.00 29.20 4.30
C SER A 26 0.13 28.77 5.77
N LEU A 27 1.16 29.23 6.46
CA LEU A 27 1.42 28.96 7.88
C LEU A 27 0.75 29.96 8.84
N TYR A 28 0.02 30.96 8.33
CA TYR A 28 -0.61 32.05 9.12
C TYR A 28 0.37 32.81 10.00
N ILE A 29 1.59 33.09 9.51
CA ILE A 29 2.63 33.87 10.19
C ILE A 29 3.13 34.99 9.29
N SER A 30 3.90 35.94 9.88
CA SER A 30 4.51 36.99 9.07
C SER A 30 5.76 36.48 8.31
N GLN A 31 5.95 36.96 7.08
CA GLN A 31 7.14 36.61 6.28
C GLN A 31 8.47 37.03 6.99
N PRO A 32 8.58 38.19 7.63
CA PRO A 32 9.80 38.55 8.38
C PRO A 32 10.11 37.58 9.52
N TYR A 33 9.07 37.07 10.20
CA TYR A 33 9.24 36.09 11.27
C TYR A 33 9.76 34.75 10.72
N LEU A 34 9.15 34.20 9.64
CA LEU A 34 9.61 32.98 9.00
C LEU A 34 11.05 33.10 8.53
N SER A 35 11.38 34.20 7.79
CA SER A 35 12.71 34.43 7.25
C SER A 35 13.76 34.54 8.36
N LYS A 36 13.46 35.31 9.43
CA LYS A 36 14.36 35.45 10.59
C LYS A 36 14.59 34.11 11.30
N THR A 37 13.55 33.31 11.46
CA THR A 37 13.65 32.01 12.12
C THR A 37 14.57 31.04 11.32
N ILE A 38 14.40 30.96 9.99
CA ILE A 38 15.27 30.16 9.15
C ILE A 38 16.71 30.69 9.14
N THR A 39 16.90 32.03 9.05
CA THR A 39 18.23 32.61 9.08
C THR A 39 18.95 32.27 10.38
N LYS A 40 18.27 32.42 11.54
CA LYS A 40 18.85 32.08 12.85
C LYS A 40 19.25 30.59 12.91
N LEU A 41 18.42 29.67 12.37
CA LEU A 41 18.75 28.28 12.30
C LEU A 41 19.98 28.01 11.42
N GLU A 42 20.06 28.66 10.26
CA GLU A 42 21.20 28.57 9.36
C GLU A 42 22.49 29.07 10.01
N GLU A 43 22.39 30.15 10.84
CA GLU A 43 23.53 30.68 11.62
C GLU A 43 23.97 29.70 12.72
N GLU A 44 23.04 29.11 13.46
CA GLU A 44 23.33 28.09 14.48
C GLU A 44 24.00 26.84 13.87
N LEU A 45 23.57 26.43 12.68
CA LEU A 45 24.13 25.27 11.97
C LEU A 45 25.36 25.60 11.12
N GLN A 46 25.72 26.85 11.01
CA GLN A 46 26.81 27.38 10.16
C GLN A 46 26.70 26.89 8.70
N THR A 47 25.48 26.72 8.21
CA THR A 47 25.22 26.24 6.83
C THR A 47 23.88 26.74 6.31
N LYS A 48 23.80 26.93 4.98
CA LYS A 48 22.54 27.32 4.34
C LYS A 48 21.66 26.10 4.13
N LEU A 49 20.38 26.24 4.46
CA LEU A 49 19.36 25.20 4.27
C LEU A 49 18.46 25.46 3.07
N VAL A 50 18.31 26.76 2.66
CA VAL A 50 17.41 27.18 1.59
C VAL A 50 18.17 27.93 0.50
N GLU A 51 17.99 27.56 -0.74
CA GLU A 51 18.47 28.26 -1.94
C GLU A 51 17.56 29.44 -2.28
N ARG A 52 17.90 30.63 -1.72
CA ARG A 52 17.06 31.83 -1.84
C ARG A 52 17.11 32.50 -3.23
N ASN A 53 18.12 32.13 -4.05
CA ASN A 53 18.34 32.71 -5.38
C ASN A 53 17.61 31.95 -6.50
N ARG A 54 16.86 30.90 -6.15
CA ARG A 54 16.05 30.14 -7.11
C ARG A 54 14.57 30.50 -6.99
N THR A 55 13.86 30.36 -8.10
CA THR A 55 12.40 30.48 -8.14
C THR A 55 11.86 29.33 -8.99
N PRO A 56 11.13 28.36 -8.43
CA PRO A 56 10.76 28.24 -7.00
C PRO A 56 11.96 28.00 -6.08
N MET A 57 11.85 28.40 -4.82
CA MET A 57 12.87 28.15 -3.80
C MET A 57 12.97 26.64 -3.52
N GLU A 58 14.19 26.16 -3.34
CA GLU A 58 14.53 24.77 -3.08
C GLU A 58 15.38 24.68 -1.80
N LEU A 59 15.50 23.48 -1.25
CA LEU A 59 16.48 23.21 -0.20
C LEU A 59 17.88 23.05 -0.82
N THR A 60 18.89 23.43 -0.06
CA THR A 60 20.26 23.00 -0.34
C THR A 60 20.40 21.52 -0.04
N TYR A 61 21.45 20.86 -0.52
CA TYR A 61 21.76 19.48 -0.11
C TYR A 61 21.80 19.33 1.41
N ALA A 62 22.40 20.30 2.13
CA ALA A 62 22.42 20.31 3.59
C ALA A 62 21.00 20.46 4.16
N GLY A 63 20.13 21.28 3.54
CA GLY A 63 18.74 21.45 3.91
C GLY A 63 17.91 20.17 3.76
N GLU A 64 18.08 19.44 2.68
CA GLU A 64 17.44 18.14 2.46
C GLU A 64 17.86 17.12 3.51
N ARG A 65 19.17 17.04 3.78
CA ARG A 65 19.72 16.13 4.81
C ARG A 65 19.21 16.52 6.20
N PHE A 66 19.21 17.81 6.51
CA PHE A 66 18.70 18.33 7.78
C PHE A 66 17.22 17.98 7.95
N LEU A 67 16.38 18.27 6.96
CA LEU A 67 14.94 17.97 6.99
C LEU A 67 14.68 16.47 7.16
N THR A 68 15.43 15.62 6.46
CA THR A 68 15.36 14.17 6.59
C THR A 68 15.66 13.71 8.02
N HIS A 69 16.73 14.21 8.61
CA HIS A 69 17.09 13.88 10.00
C HIS A 69 16.07 14.41 11.02
N MET A 70 15.57 15.61 10.82
CA MET A 70 14.54 16.20 11.68
C MET A 70 13.25 15.38 11.66
N LYS A 71 12.80 14.93 10.47
CA LYS A 71 11.64 14.05 10.33
C LYS A 71 11.87 12.69 11.03
N ARG A 72 13.07 12.12 10.92
CA ARG A 72 13.43 10.89 11.66
C ARG A 72 13.38 11.09 13.17
N MET A 73 13.94 12.18 13.68
CA MET A 73 13.89 12.51 15.12
C MET A 73 12.45 12.71 15.62
N GLN A 74 11.62 13.39 14.86
CA GLN A 74 10.20 13.55 15.19
C GLN A 74 9.50 12.18 15.28
N ASN A 75 9.73 11.31 14.33
CA ASN A 75 9.14 9.98 14.30
C ASN A 75 9.63 9.12 15.49
N GLN A 76 10.94 9.17 15.80
CA GLN A 76 11.48 8.46 16.98
C GLN A 76 10.87 8.95 18.29
N TYR A 77 10.59 10.23 18.41
CA TYR A 77 9.92 10.75 19.60
C TYR A 77 8.45 10.31 19.66
N GLU A 78 7.74 10.31 18.52
CA GLU A 78 6.38 9.78 18.44
C GLU A 78 6.35 8.28 18.80
N ASP A 79 7.36 7.52 18.35
CA ASP A 79 7.53 6.12 18.71
C ASP A 79 7.80 5.95 20.21
N MET A 80 8.67 6.78 20.79
CA MET A 80 8.93 6.79 22.24
C MET A 80 7.65 7.13 23.05
N VAL A 81 6.88 8.12 22.63
CA VAL A 81 5.61 8.48 23.28
C VAL A 81 4.59 7.36 23.15
N ASN A 82 4.57 6.69 21.99
CA ASN A 82 3.76 5.51 21.77
C ASN A 82 4.23 4.36 22.70
N GLU A 83 5.52 4.13 22.83
CA GLU A 83 6.11 3.12 23.72
C GLU A 83 5.81 3.42 25.21
N LEU A 84 5.89 4.66 25.66
CA LEU A 84 5.48 5.07 26.99
C LEU A 84 3.97 4.89 27.24
N THR A 85 3.17 5.02 26.20
CA THR A 85 1.73 4.73 26.24
C THR A 85 1.45 3.22 26.36
N MET A 86 2.42 2.34 25.99
CA MET A 86 2.36 0.88 26.20
C MET A 86 2.22 0.49 27.68
N ILE A 87 2.82 1.26 28.57
CA ILE A 87 2.74 1.03 30.02
C ILE A 87 1.29 1.11 30.50
N THR A 88 0.38 1.71 29.77
CA THR A 88 -1.03 1.93 30.11
C THR A 88 -2.04 1.07 29.33
N LYS A 89 -1.70 -0.18 28.97
CA LYS A 89 -2.64 -1.21 28.50
C LYS A 89 -3.42 -0.91 27.20
N LEU A 90 -2.77 -0.50 26.12
CA LEU A 90 -3.41 -0.37 24.78
C LEU A 90 -4.70 0.49 24.75
N LYS A 91 -4.89 1.37 25.76
CA LYS A 91 -6.11 2.17 25.88
C LYS A 91 -6.17 3.34 24.91
N TYR A 92 -5.02 3.88 24.52
CA TYR A 92 -4.90 5.01 23.60
C TYR A 92 -3.65 4.84 22.74
N GLY A 93 -3.74 5.21 21.48
CA GLY A 93 -2.61 5.17 20.56
C GLY A 93 -3.03 5.45 19.13
N ARG A 94 -2.08 5.31 18.23
CA ARG A 94 -2.30 5.44 16.80
C ARG A 94 -1.44 4.41 16.08
N ILE A 95 -1.96 3.84 14.99
CA ILE A 95 -1.21 3.04 14.05
C ILE A 95 -1.48 3.53 12.62
N ARG A 96 -0.43 3.65 11.83
CA ARG A 96 -0.47 4.04 10.42
C ARG A 96 -0.20 2.80 9.58
N ILE A 97 -1.16 2.40 8.78
CA ILE A 97 -1.07 1.20 7.94
C ILE A 97 -1.04 1.64 6.49
N GLY A 98 0.06 1.33 5.81
CA GLY A 98 0.16 1.44 4.37
C GLY A 98 -0.43 0.21 3.69
N VAL A 99 -1.16 0.41 2.62
CA VAL A 99 -1.77 -0.68 1.84
C VAL A 99 -1.99 -0.23 0.40
N HIS A 100 -1.89 -1.16 -0.53
CA HIS A 100 -2.33 -0.86 -1.89
C HIS A 100 -3.86 -0.72 -1.94
N PRO A 101 -4.45 0.31 -2.61
CA PRO A 101 -5.89 0.58 -2.59
C PRO A 101 -6.76 -0.64 -2.88
N ILE A 102 -6.36 -1.46 -3.86
CA ILE A 102 -7.07 -2.69 -4.22
C ILE A 102 -7.09 -3.67 -3.04
N MET A 103 -5.95 -3.87 -2.39
CA MET A 103 -5.84 -4.77 -1.24
C MET A 103 -6.60 -4.21 -0.04
N GLY A 104 -6.56 -2.89 0.14
CA GLY A 104 -7.32 -2.20 1.19
C GLY A 104 -8.79 -2.54 1.15
N SER A 105 -9.39 -2.60 -0.03
CA SER A 105 -10.83 -2.82 -0.20
C SER A 105 -11.33 -4.20 0.24
N PHE A 106 -10.47 -5.23 0.28
CA PHE A 106 -10.88 -6.59 0.70
C PHE A 106 -10.16 -7.10 1.96
N LEU A 107 -8.90 -6.69 2.22
CA LEU A 107 -8.17 -7.15 3.41
C LEU A 107 -8.50 -6.34 4.67
N LEU A 108 -8.60 -5.02 4.55
CA LEU A 108 -8.87 -4.18 5.72
C LEU A 108 -10.24 -4.46 6.36
N PRO A 109 -11.32 -4.69 5.61
CA PRO A 109 -12.61 -5.07 6.19
C PRO A 109 -12.61 -6.39 6.97
N LEU A 110 -11.69 -7.30 6.70
CA LEU A 110 -11.52 -8.54 7.47
C LEU A 110 -10.85 -8.29 8.82
N ILE A 111 -9.92 -7.34 8.87
CA ILE A 111 -9.02 -7.16 10.02
C ILE A 111 -9.48 -5.99 10.91
N LEU A 112 -9.72 -4.82 10.33
CA LEU A 112 -9.88 -3.58 11.09
C LEU A 112 -11.14 -3.52 11.97
N PRO A 113 -12.31 -4.04 11.57
CA PRO A 113 -13.49 -4.02 12.45
C PRO A 113 -13.24 -4.76 13.77
N LYS A 114 -12.64 -5.96 13.70
CA LYS A 114 -12.32 -6.76 14.89
C LYS A 114 -11.20 -6.13 15.71
N PHE A 115 -10.22 -5.50 15.05
CA PHE A 115 -9.18 -4.76 15.75
C PHE A 115 -9.75 -3.56 16.52
N HIS A 116 -10.62 -2.78 15.87
CA HIS A 116 -11.25 -1.62 16.50
C HIS A 116 -12.20 -2.01 17.64
N GLU A 117 -12.93 -3.10 17.50
CA GLU A 117 -13.77 -3.66 18.58
C GLU A 117 -12.94 -4.00 19.81
N LYS A 118 -11.79 -4.66 19.62
CA LYS A 118 -10.90 -5.07 20.71
C LYS A 118 -10.10 -3.90 21.31
N TYR A 119 -9.75 -2.90 20.48
CA TYR A 119 -8.92 -1.75 20.85
C TYR A 119 -9.54 -0.42 20.41
N PRO A 120 -10.70 -0.02 20.99
CA PRO A 120 -11.46 1.14 20.51
C PRO A 120 -10.76 2.49 20.69
N GLY A 121 -9.76 2.55 21.59
CA GLY A 121 -8.95 3.76 21.81
C GLY A 121 -7.77 3.92 20.83
N ILE A 122 -7.55 2.96 19.92
CA ILE A 122 -6.47 3.05 18.93
C ILE A 122 -7.00 3.73 17.66
N VAL A 123 -6.38 4.86 17.30
CA VAL A 123 -6.69 5.56 16.05
C VAL A 123 -6.01 4.85 14.88
N LEU A 124 -6.81 4.36 13.95
CA LEU A 124 -6.35 3.72 12.71
C LEU A 124 -6.22 4.79 11.63
N LYS A 125 -5.01 4.92 11.05
CA LYS A 125 -4.78 5.79 9.90
C LYS A 125 -4.34 4.92 8.72
N ILE A 126 -5.15 4.88 7.68
CA ILE A 126 -4.88 4.10 6.48
C ILE A 126 -4.27 5.02 5.43
N MET A 127 -3.20 4.54 4.79
CA MET A 127 -2.51 5.21 3.70
C MET A 127 -2.54 4.30 2.48
N GLU A 128 -3.43 4.63 1.54
CA GLU A 128 -3.63 3.85 0.32
C GLU A 128 -2.72 4.38 -0.79
N GLN A 129 -1.70 3.63 -1.12
CA GLN A 129 -0.68 4.03 -2.10
C GLN A 129 -0.01 2.79 -2.73
N ASP A 130 0.84 3.01 -3.75
CA ASP A 130 1.57 1.92 -4.40
C ASP A 130 2.65 1.31 -3.48
N ALA A 131 3.09 0.09 -3.82
CA ALA A 131 4.05 -0.67 -3.02
C ALA A 131 5.37 0.08 -2.81
N LYS A 132 5.91 0.71 -3.87
CA LYS A 132 7.20 1.41 -3.79
C LYS A 132 7.14 2.59 -2.84
N THR A 133 6.09 3.39 -2.95
CA THR A 133 5.85 4.53 -2.05
C THR A 133 5.66 4.05 -0.60
N THR A 134 4.91 2.96 -0.39
CA THR A 134 4.67 2.41 0.95
C THR A 134 5.95 1.87 1.58
N GLU A 135 6.80 1.16 0.81
CA GLU A 135 8.09 0.67 1.30
C GLU A 135 9.02 1.83 1.70
N MET A 136 9.04 2.93 0.92
CA MET A 136 9.79 4.14 1.28
C MET A 136 9.24 4.79 2.56
N ASP A 137 7.92 4.91 2.67
CA ASP A 137 7.26 5.49 3.83
C ASP A 137 7.47 4.67 5.11
N LEU A 138 7.62 3.34 5.01
CA LEU A 138 8.06 2.51 6.13
C LEU A 138 9.46 2.87 6.63
N LEU A 139 10.42 3.05 5.71
CA LEU A 139 11.80 3.40 6.06
C LEU A 139 11.91 4.81 6.62
N GLU A 140 11.03 5.71 6.19
CA GLU A 140 10.93 7.08 6.70
C GLU A 140 10.05 7.19 7.95
N ASN A 141 9.54 6.06 8.48
CA ASN A 141 8.61 6.02 9.61
C ASN A 141 7.35 6.86 9.43
N LYS A 142 6.90 7.10 8.20
CA LYS A 142 5.60 7.73 7.90
C LYS A 142 4.45 6.73 8.04
N VAL A 143 4.75 5.44 7.83
CA VAL A 143 3.88 4.28 7.98
C VAL A 143 4.48 3.36 9.03
N ASP A 144 3.66 2.74 9.85
CA ASP A 144 4.10 1.82 10.91
C ASP A 144 4.15 0.38 10.44
N LEU A 145 3.15 -0.04 9.70
CA LEU A 145 3.03 -1.37 9.10
C LEU A 145 2.60 -1.26 7.64
N TYR A 146 3.09 -2.17 6.80
CA TYR A 146 2.68 -2.29 5.41
C TYR A 146 2.00 -3.64 5.17
N LEU A 147 0.73 -3.60 4.82
CA LEU A 147 -0.04 -4.77 4.37
C LEU A 147 0.12 -4.90 2.85
N GLY A 148 0.85 -5.90 2.42
CA GLY A 148 1.30 -6.04 1.04
C GLY A 148 1.14 -7.45 0.47
N MET A 149 1.49 -7.56 -0.80
CA MET A 149 1.54 -8.80 -1.57
C MET A 149 2.95 -9.01 -2.12
N MET A 150 3.46 -10.24 -2.04
CA MET A 150 4.79 -10.59 -2.55
C MET A 150 4.91 -10.30 -4.07
N PRO A 151 6.10 -9.95 -4.54
CA PRO A 151 7.36 -9.85 -3.80
C PRO A 151 7.55 -8.50 -3.08
N ILE A 152 8.27 -8.53 -1.97
CA ILE A 152 8.81 -7.33 -1.31
C ILE A 152 10.14 -6.97 -1.97
N HIS A 153 10.37 -5.67 -2.22
CA HIS A 153 11.53 -5.25 -3.01
C HIS A 153 12.67 -4.68 -2.17
N ASN A 154 12.39 -4.28 -0.93
CA ASN A 154 13.37 -3.62 -0.10
C ASN A 154 13.90 -4.55 0.99
N GLU A 155 15.21 -4.86 0.94
CA GLU A 155 15.87 -5.74 1.91
C GLU A 155 15.97 -5.16 3.33
N GLN A 156 15.73 -3.85 3.51
CA GLN A 156 15.70 -3.21 4.84
C GLN A 156 14.37 -3.43 5.58
N LEU A 157 13.43 -4.14 4.96
CA LEU A 157 12.15 -4.49 5.57
C LEU A 157 12.20 -5.92 6.12
N SER A 158 11.58 -6.10 7.28
CA SER A 158 11.18 -7.39 7.81
C SER A 158 9.70 -7.60 7.54
N TYR A 159 9.28 -8.85 7.41
CA TYR A 159 7.89 -9.16 7.17
C TYR A 159 7.44 -10.44 7.87
N THR A 160 6.16 -10.54 8.03
CA THR A 160 5.45 -11.72 8.51
C THR A 160 4.46 -12.15 7.44
N MET A 161 4.52 -13.40 7.03
CA MET A 161 3.52 -13.98 6.12
C MET A 161 2.19 -14.08 6.84
N LEU A 162 1.11 -13.67 6.17
CA LEU A 162 -0.26 -13.70 6.68
C LEU A 162 -1.05 -14.89 6.15
N ALA A 163 -1.16 -14.97 4.82
CA ALA A 163 -1.91 -16.03 4.14
C ALA A 163 -1.43 -16.22 2.69
N GLU A 164 -1.80 -17.34 2.13
CA GLU A 164 -1.76 -17.59 0.69
C GLU A 164 -3.18 -17.54 0.13
N ASP A 165 -3.33 -17.02 -1.08
CA ASP A 165 -4.61 -16.92 -1.76
C ASP A 165 -4.55 -17.58 -3.15
N LYS A 166 -5.68 -18.12 -3.56
CA LYS A 166 -5.82 -18.72 -4.87
C LYS A 166 -5.84 -17.65 -5.95
N TRP A 167 -5.15 -17.92 -7.03
CA TRP A 167 -5.18 -17.08 -8.22
C TRP A 167 -6.35 -17.50 -9.10
N CYS A 168 -7.21 -16.57 -9.45
CA CYS A 168 -8.41 -16.83 -10.25
C CYS A 168 -8.33 -16.14 -11.61
N VAL A 169 -9.01 -16.74 -12.58
CA VAL A 169 -9.30 -16.17 -13.89
C VAL A 169 -10.81 -16.02 -14.07
N ILE A 170 -11.25 -14.85 -14.50
CA ILE A 170 -12.64 -14.62 -14.95
C ILE A 170 -12.66 -14.89 -16.45
N VAL A 171 -13.57 -15.78 -16.87
CA VAL A 171 -13.79 -16.20 -18.24
C VAL A 171 -15.19 -15.81 -18.65
N PRO A 172 -15.38 -14.80 -19.54
CA PRO A 172 -16.70 -14.36 -19.98
C PRO A 172 -17.35 -15.38 -20.94
N ASP A 173 -18.65 -15.25 -21.14
CA ASP A 173 -19.44 -16.05 -22.07
C ASP A 173 -19.05 -15.89 -23.55
N THR A 174 -18.32 -14.83 -23.87
CA THR A 174 -17.73 -14.58 -25.21
C THR A 174 -16.49 -15.44 -25.48
N SER A 175 -15.89 -16.07 -24.46
CA SER A 175 -14.73 -16.94 -24.58
C SER A 175 -15.13 -18.38 -24.88
N PRO A 176 -14.42 -19.10 -25.77
CA PRO A 176 -14.63 -20.53 -26.01
C PRO A 176 -14.34 -21.41 -24.77
N LEU A 177 -13.72 -20.85 -23.74
CA LEU A 177 -13.45 -21.55 -22.47
C LEU A 177 -14.61 -21.43 -21.48
N TYR A 178 -15.69 -20.73 -21.83
CA TYR A 178 -16.87 -20.58 -20.99
C TYR A 178 -17.68 -21.86 -20.86
N GLN A 179 -18.19 -22.15 -19.69
CA GLN A 179 -19.07 -23.29 -19.37
C GLN A 179 -20.43 -22.78 -18.88
N PRO A 180 -21.52 -22.89 -19.67
CA PRO A 180 -22.82 -22.29 -19.33
C PRO A 180 -23.43 -22.76 -18.01
N ASP A 181 -23.20 -24.02 -17.64
CA ASP A 181 -23.82 -24.63 -16.47
C ASP A 181 -23.01 -24.46 -15.18
N LEU A 182 -21.83 -23.86 -15.27
CA LEU A 182 -20.95 -23.67 -14.12
C LEU A 182 -21.33 -22.39 -13.35
N LYS A 183 -21.86 -22.55 -12.13
CA LYS A 183 -22.29 -21.47 -11.24
C LYS A 183 -21.45 -21.35 -9.95
N LYS A 184 -20.30 -22.00 -9.91
CA LYS A 184 -19.40 -21.99 -8.74
C LYS A 184 -17.95 -21.85 -9.19
N ILE A 185 -17.09 -21.46 -8.26
CA ILE A 185 -15.65 -21.35 -8.52
C ILE A 185 -15.05 -22.75 -8.52
N GLU A 186 -14.46 -23.14 -9.63
CA GLU A 186 -13.81 -24.44 -9.79
C GLU A 186 -12.36 -24.31 -10.28
N LYS A 187 -11.63 -25.42 -10.28
CA LYS A 187 -10.30 -25.50 -10.89
C LYS A 187 -10.41 -25.26 -12.40
N PHE A 188 -9.46 -24.51 -12.96
CA PHE A 188 -9.39 -24.31 -14.41
C PHE A 188 -9.26 -25.68 -15.11
N PRO A 189 -10.26 -26.09 -15.90
CA PRO A 189 -10.36 -27.47 -16.37
C PRO A 189 -9.58 -27.74 -17.65
N TYR A 190 -9.09 -26.71 -18.32
CA TYR A 190 -8.46 -26.80 -19.62
C TYR A 190 -6.93 -26.80 -19.54
N PRO A 191 -6.23 -27.28 -20.59
CA PRO A 191 -4.81 -27.06 -20.76
C PRO A 191 -4.51 -25.55 -20.77
N LEU A 192 -3.56 -25.11 -19.97
CA LEU A 192 -3.26 -23.66 -19.78
C LEU A 192 -2.77 -22.97 -21.07
N ASN A 193 -2.24 -23.72 -22.03
CA ASN A 193 -1.83 -23.17 -23.32
C ASN A 193 -3.01 -22.65 -24.18
N LEU A 194 -4.25 -23.03 -23.86
CA LEU A 194 -5.43 -22.48 -24.54
C LEU A 194 -5.65 -20.99 -24.23
N LEU A 195 -5.12 -20.51 -23.13
CA LEU A 195 -5.13 -19.08 -22.76
C LEU A 195 -4.46 -18.19 -23.82
N LYS A 196 -3.58 -18.73 -24.68
CA LYS A 196 -2.89 -17.95 -25.73
C LYS A 196 -3.83 -17.34 -26.78
N ASN A 197 -5.04 -17.90 -26.94
CA ASN A 197 -6.00 -17.46 -27.95
C ASN A 197 -7.00 -16.43 -27.42
N GLU A 198 -6.85 -16.04 -26.17
CA GLU A 198 -7.78 -15.18 -25.46
C GLU A 198 -7.37 -13.71 -25.49
N LYS A 199 -8.36 -12.83 -25.40
CA LYS A 199 -8.19 -11.40 -25.17
C LYS A 199 -8.14 -11.13 -23.68
N TYR A 200 -7.42 -10.10 -23.28
CA TYR A 200 -7.21 -9.78 -21.87
C TYR A 200 -7.59 -8.35 -21.52
N VAL A 201 -8.25 -8.21 -20.37
CA VAL A 201 -8.44 -6.94 -19.67
C VAL A 201 -7.58 -7.02 -18.42
N LEU A 202 -6.46 -6.31 -18.34
CA LEU A 202 -5.50 -6.44 -17.26
C LEU A 202 -5.34 -5.14 -16.48
N THR A 203 -4.73 -5.24 -15.31
CA THR A 203 -4.28 -4.04 -14.60
C THR A 203 -3.03 -3.45 -15.25
N THR A 204 -2.73 -2.18 -14.95
CA THR A 204 -1.53 -1.50 -15.48
C THR A 204 -0.23 -2.17 -15.02
N SER A 205 0.85 -1.99 -15.75
CA SER A 205 2.14 -2.67 -15.56
C SER A 205 2.80 -2.45 -14.19
N GLN A 206 2.41 -1.40 -13.46
CA GLN A 206 2.91 -1.09 -12.12
C GLN A 206 2.22 -1.91 -11.02
N SER A 207 1.06 -2.49 -11.30
CA SER A 207 0.30 -3.31 -10.35
C SER A 207 1.02 -4.63 -10.04
N GLY A 208 1.05 -5.05 -8.78
CA GLY A 208 1.54 -6.36 -8.36
C GLY A 208 0.77 -7.51 -9.02
N ILE A 209 -0.56 -7.37 -9.17
CA ILE A 209 -1.42 -8.35 -9.86
C ILE A 209 -1.00 -8.48 -11.32
N ARG A 210 -0.69 -7.35 -12.02
CA ARG A 210 -0.21 -7.40 -13.39
C ARG A 210 1.14 -8.08 -13.51
N LYS A 211 2.06 -7.84 -12.60
CA LYS A 211 3.36 -8.50 -12.59
C LYS A 211 3.20 -10.01 -12.47
N GLN A 212 2.35 -10.48 -11.54
CA GLN A 212 2.04 -11.90 -11.42
C GLN A 212 1.39 -12.47 -12.69
N ALA A 213 0.44 -11.76 -13.30
CA ALA A 213 -0.18 -12.17 -14.56
C ALA A 213 0.87 -12.29 -15.68
N ASN A 214 1.77 -11.32 -15.79
CA ASN A 214 2.83 -11.34 -16.80
C ASN A 214 3.81 -12.51 -16.59
N GLU A 215 4.22 -12.78 -15.34
CA GLU A 215 5.09 -13.91 -15.01
C GLU A 215 4.42 -15.25 -15.31
N PHE A 216 3.14 -15.38 -14.95
CA PHE A 216 2.35 -16.56 -15.25
C PHE A 216 2.23 -16.82 -16.77
N LEU A 217 1.83 -15.81 -17.54
CA LEU A 217 1.70 -15.92 -19.00
C LEU A 217 3.05 -16.16 -19.68
N LYS A 218 4.11 -15.51 -19.19
CA LYS A 218 5.47 -15.75 -19.67
C LYS A 218 5.94 -17.18 -19.41
N HIS A 219 5.62 -17.74 -18.26
CA HIS A 219 5.93 -19.15 -17.94
C HIS A 219 5.27 -20.14 -18.90
N LEU A 220 4.11 -19.76 -19.44
CA LEU A 220 3.37 -20.54 -20.44
C LEU A 220 3.77 -20.20 -21.90
N ASP A 221 4.75 -19.34 -22.10
CA ASP A 221 5.14 -18.80 -23.41
C ASP A 221 3.96 -18.14 -24.15
N ILE A 222 3.11 -17.43 -23.40
CA ILE A 222 1.93 -16.72 -23.94
C ILE A 222 2.21 -15.23 -24.00
N LYS A 223 2.12 -14.68 -25.21
CA LYS A 223 2.04 -13.23 -25.43
C LYS A 223 0.57 -12.80 -25.33
N ALA A 224 0.25 -12.04 -24.29
CA ALA A 224 -1.12 -11.58 -24.05
C ALA A 224 -1.60 -10.61 -25.13
N ASP A 225 -2.78 -10.85 -25.69
CA ASP A 225 -3.53 -9.89 -26.50
C ASP A 225 -4.35 -8.99 -25.56
N ILE A 226 -3.75 -7.87 -25.15
CA ILE A 226 -4.34 -6.96 -24.15
C ILE A 226 -5.21 -5.94 -24.88
N VAL A 227 -6.52 -6.08 -24.74
CA VAL A 227 -7.50 -5.17 -25.34
C VAL A 227 -7.77 -3.94 -24.48
N MET A 228 -7.51 -4.02 -23.16
CA MET A 228 -7.68 -2.89 -22.24
C MET A 228 -6.78 -3.04 -21.00
N GLU A 229 -6.33 -1.90 -20.49
CA GLU A 229 -5.64 -1.78 -19.21
C GLU A 229 -6.41 -0.82 -18.27
N SER A 230 -6.51 -1.20 -17.00
CA SER A 230 -7.13 -0.38 -15.95
C SER A 230 -6.21 -0.27 -14.74
N GLN A 231 -6.19 0.86 -14.05
CA GLN A 231 -5.50 0.97 -12.76
C GLN A 231 -6.22 0.19 -11.65
N ASN A 232 -7.52 -0.07 -11.82
CA ASN A 232 -8.37 -0.71 -10.82
C ASN A 232 -8.75 -2.13 -11.26
N ILE A 233 -8.41 -3.12 -10.43
CA ILE A 233 -8.75 -4.54 -10.69
C ILE A 233 -10.27 -4.78 -10.69
N SER A 234 -11.02 -4.06 -9.86
CA SER A 234 -12.49 -4.19 -9.84
C SER A 234 -13.11 -3.74 -11.17
N THR A 235 -12.54 -2.70 -11.78
CA THR A 235 -12.94 -2.26 -13.13
C THR A 235 -12.57 -3.33 -14.18
N ALA A 236 -11.35 -3.87 -14.13
CA ALA A 236 -10.94 -4.93 -15.04
C ALA A 236 -11.82 -6.18 -14.90
N ALA A 237 -12.12 -6.58 -13.66
CA ALA A 237 -13.01 -7.71 -13.37
C ALA A 237 -14.45 -7.47 -13.87
N ALA A 238 -15.00 -6.27 -13.64
CA ALA A 238 -16.34 -5.93 -14.12
C ALA A 238 -16.44 -5.96 -15.66
N LEU A 239 -15.42 -5.45 -16.36
CA LEU A 239 -15.36 -5.48 -17.82
C LEU A 239 -15.16 -6.88 -18.37
N ALA A 240 -14.35 -7.71 -17.71
CA ALA A 240 -14.20 -9.12 -18.05
C ALA A 240 -15.54 -9.86 -17.94
N ARG A 241 -16.30 -9.65 -16.85
CA ARG A 241 -17.66 -10.22 -16.68
C ARG A 241 -18.63 -9.78 -17.77
N LYS A 242 -18.38 -8.66 -18.44
CA LYS A 242 -19.18 -8.11 -19.54
C LYS A 242 -18.67 -8.48 -20.93
N GLY A 243 -17.79 -9.48 -21.04
CA GLY A 243 -17.39 -10.04 -22.33
C GLY A 243 -16.18 -9.39 -22.98
N MET A 244 -15.47 -8.45 -22.34
CA MET A 244 -14.35 -7.75 -22.97
C MET A 244 -13.06 -8.57 -23.06
N GLY A 245 -12.95 -9.69 -22.34
CA GLY A 245 -11.78 -10.55 -22.29
C GLY A 245 -11.57 -11.15 -20.93
N LEU A 246 -10.55 -11.97 -20.77
CA LEU A 246 -10.18 -12.58 -19.50
C LEU A 246 -9.46 -11.60 -18.59
N THR A 247 -9.61 -11.78 -17.28
CA THR A 247 -8.77 -11.08 -16.29
C THR A 247 -8.35 -12.03 -15.18
N PHE A 248 -7.23 -11.69 -14.55
CA PHE A 248 -6.69 -12.45 -13.42
C PHE A 248 -6.77 -11.62 -12.14
N LEU A 249 -7.11 -12.28 -11.03
CA LEU A 249 -7.15 -11.64 -9.70
C LEU A 249 -7.06 -12.70 -8.59
N PRO A 250 -6.63 -12.28 -7.37
CA PRO A 250 -6.74 -13.16 -6.21
C PRO A 250 -8.21 -13.48 -5.89
N LYS A 251 -8.49 -14.64 -5.34
CA LYS A 251 -9.84 -15.06 -4.94
C LYS A 251 -10.46 -14.08 -3.94
N SER A 252 -9.69 -13.59 -2.99
CA SER A 252 -10.13 -12.60 -2.01
C SER A 252 -10.60 -11.26 -2.61
N ALA A 253 -10.15 -10.93 -3.82
CA ALA A 253 -10.59 -9.73 -4.55
C ALA A 253 -11.90 -9.95 -5.35
N LEU A 254 -12.47 -11.16 -5.30
CA LEU A 254 -13.75 -11.46 -5.93
C LEU A 254 -14.90 -10.89 -5.09
N ASN A 255 -15.78 -10.16 -5.72
CA ASN A 255 -17.03 -9.75 -5.07
C ASN A 255 -18.04 -10.90 -5.23
N ASN A 256 -18.34 -11.62 -4.15
CA ASN A 256 -19.17 -12.83 -4.14
C ASN A 256 -20.67 -12.56 -4.33
N SER A 257 -21.08 -11.32 -4.55
CA SER A 257 -22.50 -10.93 -4.57
C SER A 257 -23.17 -10.96 -5.94
N GLU A 258 -22.45 -11.26 -7.02
CA GLU A 258 -23.01 -11.29 -8.37
C GLU A 258 -23.26 -12.73 -8.85
N ALA A 259 -24.44 -12.96 -9.41
CA ALA A 259 -24.75 -14.23 -10.08
C ALA A 259 -23.81 -14.47 -11.27
N MET A 260 -23.23 -15.67 -11.38
CA MET A 260 -22.33 -16.06 -12.48
C MET A 260 -23.12 -16.52 -13.70
N ASP A 261 -23.94 -15.62 -14.29
CA ASP A 261 -24.83 -15.98 -15.42
C ASP A 261 -24.14 -15.85 -16.79
N SER A 262 -23.22 -14.90 -16.93
CA SER A 262 -22.51 -14.61 -18.18
C SER A 262 -20.99 -14.71 -18.09
N TYR A 263 -20.47 -15.36 -17.05
CA TYR A 263 -19.04 -15.61 -16.87
C TYR A 263 -18.80 -16.79 -15.94
N ASN A 264 -17.62 -17.37 -16.03
CA ASN A 264 -17.13 -18.34 -15.05
C ASN A 264 -15.94 -17.74 -14.28
N ILE A 265 -15.71 -18.29 -13.10
CA ILE A 265 -14.50 -18.04 -12.32
C ILE A 265 -13.80 -19.38 -12.10
N PHE A 266 -12.58 -19.49 -12.56
CA PHE A 266 -11.74 -20.65 -12.30
C PHE A 266 -10.54 -20.25 -11.46
N TYR A 267 -10.15 -21.11 -10.52
CA TYR A 267 -8.85 -20.95 -9.86
C TYR A 267 -7.76 -21.73 -10.58
N ILE A 268 -6.56 -21.20 -10.59
CA ILE A 268 -5.35 -21.85 -11.09
C ILE A 268 -4.63 -22.49 -9.89
N GLU A 269 -4.07 -23.68 -10.09
CA GLU A 269 -3.39 -24.38 -8.99
C GLU A 269 -2.28 -23.55 -8.36
N THR A 270 -2.19 -23.57 -7.04
CA THR A 270 -1.21 -22.83 -6.26
C THR A 270 0.24 -23.27 -6.49
N SER A 271 0.44 -24.50 -7.02
CA SER A 271 1.75 -24.97 -7.47
C SER A 271 2.29 -24.22 -8.69
N ILE A 272 1.42 -23.55 -9.46
CA ILE A 272 1.76 -22.81 -10.67
C ILE A 272 1.88 -21.32 -10.37
N VAL A 273 0.87 -20.76 -9.71
CA VAL A 273 0.82 -19.36 -9.31
C VAL A 273 0.02 -19.20 -8.03
N ARG A 274 0.51 -18.38 -7.13
CA ARG A 274 -0.17 -18.06 -5.86
C ARG A 274 0.08 -16.64 -5.45
N THR A 275 -0.89 -16.05 -4.79
CA THR A 275 -0.74 -14.78 -4.13
C THR A 275 -0.38 -15.00 -2.68
N GLN A 276 0.66 -14.34 -2.19
CA GLN A 276 1.09 -14.40 -0.81
C GLN A 276 0.99 -13.02 -0.20
N TYR A 277 0.21 -12.90 0.88
CA TYR A 277 0.03 -11.65 1.64
C TYR A 277 0.99 -11.60 2.80
N PHE A 278 1.52 -10.42 3.05
CA PHE A 278 2.42 -10.17 4.18
C PHE A 278 2.04 -8.88 4.90
N ILE A 279 2.52 -8.77 6.13
CA ILE A 279 2.62 -7.53 6.86
C ILE A 279 4.09 -7.23 7.13
N ALA A 280 4.56 -6.06 6.68
CA ALA A 280 5.96 -5.67 6.77
C ALA A 280 6.16 -4.44 7.64
N TYR A 281 7.38 -4.29 8.14
CA TYR A 281 7.86 -3.18 8.95
C TYR A 281 9.36 -2.95 8.73
N SER A 282 9.88 -1.79 9.09
CA SER A 282 11.31 -1.51 9.01
C SER A 282 12.10 -2.40 9.97
N LYS A 283 13.24 -2.97 9.52
CA LYS A 283 14.13 -3.78 10.37
C LYS A 283 14.67 -2.99 11.56
N ASP A 284 14.85 -1.68 11.39
CA ASP A 284 15.41 -0.80 12.41
C ASP A 284 14.35 -0.34 13.43
N LYS A 285 13.07 -0.71 13.22
CA LYS A 285 11.97 -0.31 14.09
C LYS A 285 11.77 -1.33 15.21
N THR A 286 11.76 -0.85 16.46
CA THR A 286 11.20 -1.61 17.56
C THR A 286 9.68 -1.60 17.46
N LEU A 287 9.07 -2.77 17.26
CA LEU A 287 7.62 -2.88 17.14
C LEU A 287 6.94 -2.53 18.47
N SER A 288 5.95 -1.66 18.39
CA SER A 288 5.10 -1.32 19.54
C SER A 288 4.10 -2.44 19.84
N SER A 289 3.47 -2.41 21.03
CA SER A 289 2.40 -3.39 21.35
C SER A 289 1.23 -3.26 20.39
N VAL A 290 0.96 -2.07 19.88
CA VAL A 290 -0.09 -1.85 18.87
C VAL A 290 0.28 -2.52 17.56
N ASP A 291 1.55 -2.38 17.13
CA ASP A 291 2.05 -3.06 15.93
C ASP A 291 1.95 -4.58 16.07
N LEU A 292 2.42 -5.12 17.20
CA LEU A 292 2.36 -6.56 17.51
C LEU A 292 0.92 -7.07 17.55
N ALA A 293 0.02 -6.36 18.23
CA ALA A 293 -1.39 -6.73 18.31
C ALA A 293 -2.06 -6.73 16.93
N MET A 294 -1.71 -5.78 16.04
CA MET A 294 -2.21 -5.75 14.67
C MET A 294 -1.67 -6.92 13.85
N ILE A 295 -0.38 -7.22 13.95
CA ILE A 295 0.26 -8.35 13.26
C ILE A 295 -0.38 -9.66 13.67
N ASP A 296 -0.55 -9.89 14.97
CA ASP A 296 -1.13 -11.13 15.49
C ASP A 296 -2.58 -11.31 15.06
N MET A 297 -3.38 -10.25 15.14
CA MET A 297 -4.77 -10.29 14.69
C MET A 297 -4.89 -10.51 13.18
N ALA A 298 -4.07 -9.83 12.38
CA ALA A 298 -4.04 -10.04 10.93
C ALA A 298 -3.70 -11.49 10.57
N LYS A 299 -2.71 -12.09 11.27
CA LYS A 299 -2.36 -13.52 11.11
C LYS A 299 -3.53 -14.45 11.44
N GLU A 300 -4.16 -14.23 12.59
CA GLU A 300 -5.26 -15.07 13.04
C GLU A 300 -6.43 -15.05 12.07
N LEU A 301 -6.87 -13.84 11.69
CA LEU A 301 -8.06 -13.66 10.85
C LEU A 301 -7.85 -14.12 9.42
N MET A 302 -6.69 -13.85 8.83
CA MET A 302 -6.40 -14.26 7.47
C MET A 302 -6.15 -15.76 7.35
N LYS A 303 -5.65 -16.41 8.40
CA LYS A 303 -5.50 -17.86 8.45
C LYS A 303 -6.86 -18.56 8.53
N ALA A 304 -7.77 -18.05 9.37
CA ALA A 304 -9.12 -18.58 9.49
C ALA A 304 -9.93 -18.42 8.18
N ASP A 305 -9.72 -17.33 7.45
CA ASP A 305 -10.38 -17.08 6.16
C ASP A 305 -9.82 -18.00 5.07
N SER A 306 -8.51 -18.27 5.05
CA SER A 306 -7.88 -19.20 4.09
C SER A 306 -8.33 -20.66 4.29
N ASP A 307 -8.62 -21.08 5.52
CA ASP A 307 -9.12 -22.45 5.82
C ASP A 307 -10.63 -22.60 5.50
N SER A 308 -11.35 -21.50 5.33
CA SER A 308 -12.78 -21.46 4.96
C SER A 308 -13.00 -21.45 3.44
N ILE A 309 -11.94 -21.46 2.67
CA ILE A 309 -11.87 -21.27 1.23
C ILE A 309 -11.25 -22.49 0.54
#